data_74a0f5a1bc7a74eb9674e732dc58abe7
#
_entry.id   74a0f5a1bc7a74eb9674e732dc58abe7
#
_cell.length_a   1.000
_cell.length_b   1.000
_cell.length_c   1.000
_cell.angle_alpha   90.00
_cell.angle_beta   90.00
_cell.angle_gamma   90.00
#
_symmetry.space_group_name_H-M   'P 1'
#
loop_
_entity.id
_entity.type
_entity.pdbx_description
1 polymer ?
#
loop_
_entity_poly.entity_id
_entity_poly.type
_entity_poly.pdbx_seq_one_letter_code
_entity_poly.pdbx_strand_id
1 'polypeptide(L)'
;MKNAMQKDFWREIQHTRSRFFSMMILVALSVAFLSGLKATAPDMKRTGDDYLDSLHLADIQVLSTLGLTDDDITSLRAQDKVEDAEGEYVIDAFASSDSLDAVVKVLSLTDRGINEVLLRGGRMPERADECVVEENMLSLMNIE
;
A
#
# COMPACT_ATOMS: atom_id res chain seq x y z
N MET A 1 -60.17 14.16 -0.49
CA MET A 1 -59.74 12.97 -1.28
C MET A 1 -58.34 12.49 -0.98
N LYS A 2 -57.34 13.36 -0.70
CA LYS A 2 -55.97 12.94 -0.33
C LYS A 2 -55.84 12.01 0.89
N ASN A 3 -56.68 12.25 1.92
CA ASN A 3 -56.62 11.50 3.18
C ASN A 3 -57.14 10.04 3.08
N ALA A 4 -58.07 9.76 2.17
CA ALA A 4 -58.59 8.40 1.96
C ALA A 4 -57.55 7.50 1.31
N MET A 5 -56.85 7.97 0.28
CA MET A 5 -55.83 7.24 -0.45
C MET A 5 -54.60 6.92 0.41
N GLN A 6 -54.20 7.86 1.30
CA GLN A 6 -53.13 7.62 2.26
C GLN A 6 -53.52 6.58 3.32
N LYS A 7 -54.77 6.58 3.74
CA LYS A 7 -55.29 5.65 4.76
C LYS A 7 -55.39 4.22 4.19
N ASP A 8 -55.80 4.09 2.94
CA ASP A 8 -55.85 2.81 2.23
C ASP A 8 -54.42 2.25 1.96
N PHE A 9 -53.49 3.12 1.60
CA PHE A 9 -52.09 2.75 1.42
C PHE A 9 -51.48 2.20 2.72
N TRP A 10 -51.66 2.84 3.86
CA TRP A 10 -51.16 2.36 5.15
C TRP A 10 -51.85 1.07 5.58
N ARG A 11 -53.11 0.88 5.25
CA ARG A 11 -53.88 -0.33 5.55
C ARG A 11 -53.38 -1.53 4.71
N GLU A 12 -53.06 -1.29 3.46
CA GLU A 12 -52.49 -2.29 2.56
C GLU A 12 -51.09 -2.75 3.03
N ILE A 13 -50.24 -1.80 3.42
CA ILE A 13 -48.92 -2.11 4.01
C ILE A 13 -49.07 -2.94 5.30
N GLN A 14 -50.06 -2.60 6.14
CA GLN A 14 -50.28 -3.36 7.36
C GLN A 14 -50.82 -4.78 7.12
N HIS A 15 -51.50 -4.99 6.05
CA HIS A 15 -52.05 -6.31 5.72
C HIS A 15 -50.97 -7.23 5.04
N THR A 16 -50.03 -6.63 4.32
CA THR A 16 -48.96 -7.34 3.58
C THR A 16 -47.57 -7.06 4.14
N ARG A 17 -47.45 -6.86 5.44
CA ARG A 17 -46.19 -6.44 6.12
C ARG A 17 -45.00 -7.31 5.72
N SER A 18 -45.14 -8.63 5.77
CA SER A 18 -44.06 -9.56 5.47
C SER A 18 -43.52 -9.39 4.05
N ARG A 19 -44.41 -9.24 3.08
CA ARG A 19 -44.05 -9.06 1.67
C ARG A 19 -43.40 -7.70 1.40
N PHE A 20 -43.91 -6.65 2.04
CA PHE A 20 -43.38 -5.29 1.94
C PHE A 20 -41.95 -5.22 2.53
N PHE A 21 -41.77 -5.73 3.75
CA PHE A 21 -40.45 -5.75 4.38
C PHE A 21 -39.45 -6.62 3.64
N SER A 22 -39.85 -7.76 3.10
CA SER A 22 -39.00 -8.63 2.29
C SER A 22 -38.46 -7.90 1.04
N MET A 23 -39.35 -7.21 0.30
CA MET A 23 -38.93 -6.44 -0.87
C MET A 23 -38.05 -5.25 -0.48
N MET A 24 -38.37 -4.53 0.59
CA MET A 24 -37.60 -3.41 1.09
C MET A 24 -36.17 -3.84 1.49
N ILE A 25 -36.04 -4.95 2.20
CA ILE A 25 -34.74 -5.50 2.61
C ILE A 25 -33.94 -5.91 1.38
N LEU A 26 -34.58 -6.54 0.40
CA LEU A 26 -33.89 -6.98 -0.82
C LEU A 26 -33.34 -5.80 -1.62
N VAL A 27 -34.12 -4.73 -1.76
CA VAL A 27 -33.68 -3.49 -2.42
C VAL A 27 -32.56 -2.82 -1.60
N ALA A 28 -32.72 -2.73 -0.28
CA ALA A 28 -31.73 -2.13 0.60
C ALA A 28 -30.39 -2.88 0.54
N LEU A 29 -30.41 -4.22 0.56
CA LEU A 29 -29.22 -5.06 0.41
C LEU A 29 -28.54 -4.85 -0.95
N SER A 30 -29.32 -4.78 -2.02
CA SER A 30 -28.80 -4.56 -3.37
C SER A 30 -28.09 -3.21 -3.49
N VAL A 31 -28.70 -2.15 -2.96
CA VAL A 31 -28.11 -0.80 -2.97
C VAL A 31 -26.88 -0.75 -2.06
N ALA A 32 -26.94 -1.33 -0.87
CA ALA A 32 -25.81 -1.38 0.07
C ALA A 32 -24.61 -2.12 -0.53
N PHE A 33 -24.87 -3.27 -1.16
CA PHE A 33 -23.83 -4.05 -1.82
C PHE A 33 -23.17 -3.29 -2.99
N LEU A 34 -23.96 -2.68 -3.85
CA LEU A 34 -23.46 -1.89 -4.97
C LEU A 34 -22.66 -0.67 -4.50
N SER A 35 -23.15 0.03 -3.48
CA SER A 35 -22.44 1.17 -2.88
C SER A 35 -21.13 0.75 -2.24
N GLY A 36 -21.12 -0.36 -1.49
CA GLY A 36 -19.92 -0.91 -0.88
C GLY A 36 -18.86 -1.27 -1.90
N LEU A 37 -19.23 -1.98 -2.97
CA LEU A 37 -18.29 -2.32 -4.04
C LEU A 37 -17.72 -1.08 -4.73
N LYS A 38 -18.53 -0.06 -4.98
CA LYS A 38 -18.04 1.19 -5.59
C LYS A 38 -17.12 1.99 -4.67
N ALA A 39 -17.32 1.93 -3.37
CA ALA A 39 -16.48 2.63 -2.40
C ALA A 39 -15.12 1.92 -2.19
N THR A 40 -15.06 0.61 -2.34
CA THR A 40 -13.85 -0.18 -2.05
C THR A 40 -12.65 0.23 -2.91
N ALA A 41 -12.85 0.44 -4.22
CA ALA A 41 -11.74 0.76 -5.12
C ALA A 41 -11.06 2.12 -4.83
N PRO A 42 -11.79 3.23 -4.63
CA PRO A 42 -11.18 4.50 -4.25
C PRO A 42 -10.54 4.45 -2.86
N ASP A 43 -11.15 3.73 -1.90
CA ASP A 43 -10.59 3.61 -0.55
C ASP A 43 -9.27 2.83 -0.55
N MET A 44 -9.20 1.71 -1.28
CA MET A 44 -7.96 0.94 -1.43
C MET A 44 -6.87 1.77 -2.09
N LYS A 45 -7.21 2.52 -3.14
CA LYS A 45 -6.25 3.39 -3.84
C LYS A 45 -5.72 4.46 -2.89
N ARG A 46 -6.61 5.14 -2.18
CA ARG A 46 -6.23 6.18 -1.22
C ARG A 46 -5.35 5.63 -0.09
N THR A 47 -5.73 4.49 0.49
CA THR A 47 -4.92 3.84 1.54
C THR A 47 -3.54 3.44 1.01
N GLY A 48 -3.46 2.96 -0.24
CA GLY A 48 -2.20 2.67 -0.90
C GLY A 48 -1.35 3.92 -1.10
N ASP A 49 -1.91 4.98 -1.64
CA ASP A 49 -1.23 6.26 -1.84
C ASP A 49 -0.74 6.83 -0.49
N ASP A 50 -1.60 6.90 0.53
CA ASP A 50 -1.23 7.38 1.87
C ASP A 50 -0.09 6.54 2.50
N TYR A 51 -0.06 5.23 2.24
CA TYR A 51 1.00 4.34 2.72
C TYR A 51 2.33 4.60 1.99
N LEU A 52 2.30 4.71 0.66
CA LEU A 52 3.48 4.98 -0.16
C LEU A 52 4.08 6.36 0.18
N ASP A 53 3.22 7.37 0.32
CA ASP A 53 3.62 8.72 0.72
C ASP A 53 4.24 8.74 2.13
N SER A 54 3.70 7.94 3.07
CA SER A 54 4.22 7.87 4.45
C SER A 54 5.62 7.28 4.55
N LEU A 55 6.06 6.51 3.56
CA LEU A 55 7.39 5.92 3.44
C LEU A 55 8.30 6.68 2.47
N HIS A 56 7.83 7.82 1.94
CA HIS A 56 8.55 8.63 0.95
C HIS A 56 9.13 7.80 -0.20
N LEU A 57 8.31 6.87 -0.72
CA LEU A 57 8.75 6.02 -1.82
C LEU A 57 9.02 6.83 -3.06
N ALA A 58 10.16 6.59 -3.70
CA ALA A 58 10.57 7.29 -4.90
C ALA A 58 9.61 7.01 -6.07
N ASP A 59 9.13 8.08 -6.71
CA ASP A 59 8.28 7.97 -7.91
C ASP A 59 9.04 7.47 -9.13
N ILE A 60 10.35 7.79 -9.22
CA ILE A 60 11.19 7.48 -10.38
C ILE A 60 12.53 6.92 -9.91
N GLN A 61 12.91 5.78 -10.46
CA GLN A 61 14.23 5.21 -10.29
C GLN A 61 15.02 5.34 -11.61
N VAL A 62 16.18 5.96 -11.54
CA VAL A 62 17.11 6.11 -12.66
C VAL A 62 18.25 5.13 -12.52
N LEU A 63 18.42 4.24 -13.47
CA LEU A 63 19.49 3.23 -13.46
C LEU A 63 20.52 3.57 -14.54
N SER A 64 21.80 3.47 -14.18
CA SER A 64 22.92 3.64 -15.09
C SER A 64 23.85 2.43 -15.02
N THR A 65 24.23 1.90 -16.17
CA THR A 65 25.21 0.79 -16.26
C THR A 65 26.64 1.24 -15.95
N LEU A 66 26.89 2.54 -16.02
CA LEU A 66 28.21 3.14 -15.72
C LEU A 66 28.26 3.73 -14.31
N GLY A 67 27.15 3.66 -13.57
CA GLY A 67 26.96 4.37 -12.29
C GLY A 67 26.49 5.80 -12.52
N LEU A 68 26.16 6.45 -11.43
CA LEU A 68 25.80 7.88 -11.35
C LEU A 68 26.76 8.56 -10.38
N THR A 69 27.12 9.78 -10.69
CA THR A 69 28.01 10.61 -9.86
C THR A 69 27.21 11.56 -8.97
N ASP A 70 27.85 12.16 -7.96
CA ASP A 70 27.22 13.19 -7.13
C ASP A 70 26.80 14.43 -7.95
N ASP A 71 27.50 14.73 -9.05
CA ASP A 71 27.14 15.81 -9.97
C ASP A 71 25.87 15.48 -10.75
N ASP A 72 25.67 14.21 -11.13
CA ASP A 72 24.44 13.75 -11.77
C ASP A 72 23.24 13.87 -10.81
N ILE A 73 23.41 13.46 -9.56
CA ILE A 73 22.38 13.58 -8.53
C ILE A 73 22.02 15.05 -8.28
N THR A 74 23.04 15.91 -8.20
CA THR A 74 22.87 17.36 -8.04
C THR A 74 22.12 17.96 -9.23
N SER A 75 22.42 17.50 -10.44
CA SER A 75 21.75 17.92 -11.66
C SER A 75 20.29 17.47 -11.71
N LEU A 76 19.98 16.27 -11.21
CA LEU A 76 18.63 15.76 -11.08
C LEU A 76 17.81 16.61 -10.08
N ARG A 77 18.39 16.96 -8.93
CA ARG A 77 17.73 17.82 -7.94
C ARG A 77 17.43 19.23 -8.46
N ALA A 78 18.24 19.71 -9.38
CA ALA A 78 18.05 21.02 -10.00
C ALA A 78 16.94 21.08 -11.05
N GLN A 79 16.35 19.93 -11.41
CA GLN A 79 15.27 19.89 -12.38
C GLN A 79 13.96 20.42 -11.80
N ASP A 80 13.20 21.12 -12.65
CA ASP A 80 11.85 21.54 -12.28
C ASP A 80 10.97 20.32 -11.98
N LYS A 81 10.19 20.39 -10.89
CA LYS A 81 9.31 19.32 -10.37
C LYS A 81 9.99 18.09 -9.76
N VAL A 82 11.30 18.13 -9.55
CA VAL A 82 11.99 17.17 -8.70
C VAL A 82 12.06 17.75 -7.29
N GLU A 83 11.43 17.08 -6.33
CA GLU A 83 11.44 17.50 -4.93
C GLU A 83 12.78 17.19 -4.28
N ASP A 84 13.25 15.94 -4.44
CA ASP A 84 14.58 15.53 -4.05
C ASP A 84 15.06 14.35 -4.92
N ALA A 85 16.35 14.04 -4.86
CA ALA A 85 16.94 12.87 -5.50
C ALA A 85 18.11 12.37 -4.63
N GLU A 86 18.24 11.05 -4.54
CA GLU A 86 19.28 10.40 -3.74
C GLU A 86 19.92 9.26 -4.51
N GLY A 87 21.22 9.05 -4.27
CA GLY A 87 21.95 7.92 -4.84
C GLY A 87 21.79 6.69 -3.96
N GLU A 88 21.48 5.55 -4.58
CA GLU A 88 21.37 4.26 -3.93
C GLU A 88 22.26 3.24 -4.64
N TYR A 89 22.93 2.40 -3.88
CA TYR A 89 23.65 1.24 -4.42
C TYR A 89 22.76 0.01 -4.31
N VAL A 90 22.63 -0.70 -5.42
CA VAL A 90 21.87 -1.94 -5.50
C VAL A 90 22.75 -3.02 -6.07
N ILE A 91 22.95 -4.11 -5.32
CA ILE A 91 23.71 -5.27 -5.76
C ILE A 91 22.95 -6.56 -5.52
N ASP A 92 23.14 -7.55 -6.38
CA ASP A 92 22.67 -8.90 -6.16
C ASP A 92 23.80 -9.71 -5.49
N ALA A 93 23.50 -10.31 -4.34
CA ALA A 93 24.42 -11.12 -3.58
C ALA A 93 23.89 -12.55 -3.38
N PHE A 94 24.79 -13.52 -3.29
CA PHE A 94 24.40 -14.88 -2.94
C PHE A 94 24.36 -15.01 -1.42
N ALA A 95 23.22 -15.41 -0.88
CA ALA A 95 23.05 -15.78 0.50
C ALA A 95 22.89 -17.29 0.59
N SER A 96 23.72 -17.95 1.40
CA SER A 96 23.69 -19.39 1.60
C SER A 96 23.51 -19.70 3.08
N SER A 97 22.60 -20.61 3.36
CA SER A 97 22.32 -21.17 4.69
C SER A 97 22.30 -22.70 4.57
N ASP A 98 22.30 -23.41 5.69
CA ASP A 98 22.21 -24.88 5.70
C ASP A 98 20.94 -25.42 5.01
N SER A 99 19.90 -24.59 4.87
CA SER A 99 18.60 -24.98 4.32
C SER A 99 18.29 -24.40 2.94
N LEU A 100 18.95 -23.31 2.53
CA LEU A 100 18.60 -22.58 1.31
C LEU A 100 19.77 -21.79 0.76
N ASP A 101 19.94 -21.86 -0.56
CA ASP A 101 20.74 -20.93 -1.35
C ASP A 101 19.80 -19.97 -2.09
N ALA A 102 20.00 -18.69 -1.92
CA ALA A 102 19.16 -17.65 -2.51
C ALA A 102 19.99 -16.49 -3.08
N VAL A 103 19.47 -15.84 -4.11
CA VAL A 103 19.98 -14.54 -4.54
C VAL A 103 19.17 -13.46 -3.82
N VAL A 104 19.86 -12.61 -3.10
CA VAL A 104 19.27 -11.51 -2.35
C VAL A 104 19.70 -10.18 -2.96
N LYS A 105 18.78 -9.25 -3.00
CA LYS A 105 19.04 -7.88 -3.40
C LYS A 105 19.47 -7.08 -2.17
N VAL A 106 20.66 -6.54 -2.20
CA VAL A 106 21.20 -5.69 -1.14
C VAL A 106 21.13 -4.25 -1.61
N LEU A 107 20.49 -3.43 -0.80
CA LEU A 107 20.32 -1.99 -1.03
C LEU A 107 21.12 -1.24 0.02
N SER A 108 21.75 -0.14 -0.36
CA SER A 108 22.33 0.78 0.61
C SER A 108 21.22 1.53 1.35
N LEU A 109 21.48 1.88 2.60
CA LEU A 109 20.58 2.79 3.31
C LEU A 109 20.71 4.20 2.72
N THR A 110 19.61 4.89 2.73
CA THR A 110 19.48 6.27 2.28
C THR A 110 19.54 7.21 3.51
N ASP A 111 20.16 8.37 3.32
CA ASP A 111 20.35 9.34 4.41
C ASP A 111 19.29 10.46 4.39
N ARG A 112 18.56 10.60 3.27
CA ARG A 112 17.62 11.70 3.02
C ARG A 112 16.16 11.35 3.25
N GLY A 113 15.88 10.10 3.63
CA GLY A 113 14.52 9.64 3.91
C GLY A 113 13.70 9.31 2.66
N ILE A 114 14.34 9.06 1.53
CA ILE A 114 13.69 8.47 0.36
C ILE A 114 13.71 6.94 0.52
N ASN A 115 12.62 6.26 0.20
CA ASN A 115 12.47 4.81 0.36
C ASN A 115 12.68 4.35 1.82
N GLU A 116 12.01 4.99 2.77
CA GLU A 116 12.14 4.65 4.18
C GLU A 116 11.73 3.20 4.48
N VAL A 117 12.52 2.54 5.32
CA VAL A 117 12.28 1.16 5.74
C VAL A 117 11.32 1.13 6.92
N LEU A 118 10.20 0.44 6.78
CA LEU A 118 9.30 0.17 7.90
C LEU A 118 9.80 -1.01 8.74
N LEU A 119 10.45 -0.70 9.86
CA LEU A 119 10.89 -1.72 10.81
C LEU A 119 9.70 -2.36 11.52
N ARG A 120 9.62 -3.68 11.49
CA ARG A 120 8.66 -4.47 12.28
C ARG A 120 9.23 -4.90 13.62
N GLY A 121 10.54 -4.98 13.73
CA GLY A 121 11.25 -5.33 14.96
C GLY A 121 12.74 -5.00 14.84
N GLY A 122 13.43 -4.96 15.97
CA GLY A 122 14.86 -4.62 15.99
C GLY A 122 15.13 -3.12 15.89
N ARG A 123 16.25 -2.77 15.29
CA ARG A 123 16.72 -1.39 15.05
C ARG A 123 17.35 -1.25 13.67
N MET A 124 17.49 -0.04 13.19
CA MET A 124 18.28 0.23 11.98
C MET A 124 19.78 -0.08 12.23
N PRO A 125 20.51 -0.49 11.18
CA PRO A 125 21.95 -0.74 11.25
C PRO A 125 22.70 0.54 11.63
N GLU A 126 23.63 0.41 12.55
CA GLU A 126 24.55 1.48 12.96
C GLU A 126 25.99 1.21 12.55
N ARG A 127 26.27 -0.02 12.13
CA ARG A 127 27.60 -0.51 11.81
C ARG A 127 27.60 -1.19 10.43
N ALA A 128 28.74 -1.20 9.79
CA ALA A 128 28.92 -1.77 8.45
C ALA A 128 28.72 -3.30 8.38
N ASP A 129 28.73 -3.98 9.51
CA ASP A 129 28.51 -5.43 9.63
C ASP A 129 27.07 -5.78 10.02
N GLU A 130 26.14 -4.82 10.04
CA GLU A 130 24.74 -4.99 10.36
C GLU A 130 23.87 -4.75 9.11
N CYS A 131 22.76 -5.46 9.03
CA CYS A 131 21.77 -5.26 7.98
C CYS A 131 20.34 -5.45 8.50
N VAL A 132 19.38 -4.89 7.80
CA VAL A 132 17.95 -5.20 7.96
C VAL A 132 17.57 -6.18 6.87
N VAL A 133 16.80 -7.18 7.23
CA VAL A 133 16.30 -8.19 6.29
C VAL A 133 14.79 -8.27 6.34
N GLU A 134 14.19 -8.72 5.25
CA GLU A 134 12.75 -8.97 5.19
C GLU A 134 12.36 -10.13 6.11
N GLU A 135 11.22 -10.03 6.80
CA GLU A 135 10.70 -11.04 7.73
C GLU A 135 10.60 -12.43 7.09
N ASN A 136 10.20 -12.49 5.82
CA ASN A 136 10.12 -13.76 5.09
C ASN A 136 11.48 -14.42 4.91
N MET A 137 12.54 -13.64 4.74
CA MET A 137 13.89 -14.13 4.60
C MET A 137 14.40 -14.78 5.89
N LEU A 138 14.09 -14.20 7.06
CA LEU A 138 14.44 -14.77 8.36
C LEU A 138 13.85 -16.18 8.51
N SER A 139 12.58 -16.34 8.16
CA SER A 139 11.92 -17.64 8.25
C SER A 139 12.42 -18.67 7.22
N LEU A 140 12.74 -18.23 6.00
CA LEU A 140 13.26 -19.11 4.95
C LEU A 140 14.68 -19.60 5.21
N MET A 141 15.53 -18.74 5.77
CA MET A 141 16.92 -19.07 6.09
C MET A 141 17.12 -19.59 7.51
N ASN A 142 16.04 -19.74 8.29
CA ASN A 142 16.06 -20.21 9.67
C ASN A 142 17.03 -19.41 10.56
N ILE A 143 17.03 -18.08 10.39
CA ILE A 143 17.80 -17.13 11.18
C ILE A 143 16.90 -16.62 12.32
N GLU A 144 17.39 -16.71 13.57
CA GLU A 144 16.70 -16.19 14.76
C GLU A 144 17.13 -14.74 15.10
#